data_cab5b546065f506205a88e7c2bcfcae4
#
_entry.id   cab5b546065f506205a88e7c2bcfcae4
#
_cell.length_a   1.000
_cell.length_b   1.000
_cell.length_c   1.000
_cell.angle_alpha   90.00
_cell.angle_beta   90.00
_cell.angle_gamma   90.00
#
_symmetry.space_group_name_H-M   'P 1'
#
loop_
_entity.id
_entity.type
_entity.pdbx_description
1 polymer ?
#
loop_
_entity_poly.entity_id
_entity_poly.type
_entity_poly.pdbx_seq_one_letter_code
_entity_poly.pdbx_strand_id
1 'polypeptide(L)'
;MRRPWEPPAFGRALATRAQIANIMKSHLTGQSGSSPGGRRYHTLPAPGFWLLAPFRLQFAQRRTRNLALKSQVFNKMVGSYTLVQETEQEPPRLSPTLSLPTSFGSVAVVDQISSEDRPAFESGFRRYALDHRYYEITQSALGKQFEHLYLLLKDATGTTRAVQPFLLVHQDLVMGTPAFVRRSVEAARRVFPSFLKLPMIMVGCSAGEGDIACDTVSGEIGWTVDGLKEALPQVGRSLGAWMLVFKDYPKSYRSFLDLMVTGGFTRVPSMPATGMELNSRDFEDYLSRKLSHAMRKNLRRKFRKSAEGPPIEFEVVTDITPYAEEVLPLYQGVYQRAAQKFEELNVSYLSELGKKMPDRSRFLIWRIEGRIVAFASCIVHDGVLRDNYIGLDYAVALDRHLYFVTWRDTVIWAMENGCRYYHSAPLNYDPKLHFRMELEPLDLCVRATNPLFNVILRRLLPILEPTRYDPILKKFSNANELW
;
A
#
# COMPACT_ATOMS: atom_id res chain seq x y z
N MET A 1 -34.96 26.94 27.07
CA MET A 1 -34.78 27.35 25.68
C MET A 1 -33.52 26.72 25.14
N ARG A 2 -33.62 25.62 24.42
CA ARG A 2 -32.48 24.91 23.78
C ARG A 2 -32.48 25.27 22.31
N ARG A 3 -31.34 25.77 21.80
CA ARG A 3 -31.18 26.07 20.38
C ARG A 3 -31.25 24.78 19.55
N PRO A 4 -31.83 24.80 18.35
CA PRO A 4 -31.87 23.64 17.48
C PRO A 4 -30.47 23.36 16.94
N TRP A 5 -30.10 22.07 16.92
CA TRP A 5 -28.84 21.53 16.43
C TRP A 5 -28.82 21.56 14.89
N GLU A 6 -27.86 22.28 14.30
CA GLU A 6 -27.60 22.22 12.85
C GLU A 6 -26.79 20.94 12.52
N PRO A 7 -27.16 20.19 11.48
CA PRO A 7 -26.42 19.01 11.09
C PRO A 7 -25.07 19.40 10.47
N PRO A 8 -23.98 18.64 10.74
CA PRO A 8 -22.68 18.89 10.13
C PRO A 8 -22.74 18.68 8.61
N ALA A 9 -21.94 19.44 7.89
CA ALA A 9 -21.88 19.77 6.48
C ALA A 9 -21.84 18.63 5.43
N PHE A 10 -22.67 17.61 5.54
CA PHE A 10 -22.85 16.60 4.50
C PHE A 10 -23.69 17.10 3.28
N GLY A 11 -24.31 18.29 3.40
CA GLY A 11 -25.09 18.91 2.33
C GLY A 11 -24.29 19.80 1.36
N ARG A 12 -23.04 20.15 1.66
CA ARG A 12 -22.26 21.10 0.83
C ARG A 12 -21.45 20.44 -0.29
N ALA A 13 -21.24 19.13 -0.28
CA ALA A 13 -20.54 18.44 -1.38
C ALA A 13 -21.40 18.27 -2.66
N LEU A 14 -22.71 18.44 -2.56
CA LEU A 14 -23.61 18.37 -3.72
C LEU A 14 -23.78 19.72 -4.46
N ALA A 15 -23.41 20.84 -3.83
CA ALA A 15 -23.47 22.17 -4.48
C ALA A 15 -22.31 22.42 -5.47
N THR A 16 -21.22 21.64 -5.37
CA THR A 16 -20.03 21.82 -6.22
C THR A 16 -20.19 21.28 -7.64
N ARG A 17 -21.17 20.42 -7.92
CA ARG A 17 -21.46 19.98 -9.29
C ARG A 17 -22.07 21.05 -10.19
N ALA A 18 -22.85 21.95 -9.61
CA ALA A 18 -23.42 23.09 -10.34
C ALA A 18 -22.38 24.19 -10.63
N GLN A 19 -21.40 24.37 -9.73
CA GLN A 19 -20.31 25.32 -9.94
C GLN A 19 -19.29 24.85 -10.99
N ILE A 20 -18.99 23.55 -11.07
CA ILE A 20 -18.08 22.99 -12.10
C ILE A 20 -18.72 23.06 -13.49
N ALA A 21 -20.02 22.89 -13.61
CA ALA A 21 -20.74 23.04 -14.87
C ALA A 21 -20.77 24.51 -15.37
N ASN A 22 -20.77 25.49 -14.47
CA ASN A 22 -20.70 26.90 -14.85
C ASN A 22 -19.29 27.37 -15.21
N ILE A 23 -18.25 26.78 -14.63
CA ILE A 23 -16.85 27.10 -14.99
C ILE A 23 -16.49 26.55 -16.38
N MET A 24 -17.08 25.43 -16.80
CA MET A 24 -16.89 24.90 -18.16
C MET A 24 -17.66 25.66 -19.23
N LYS A 25 -18.72 26.37 -18.89
CA LYS A 25 -19.48 27.22 -19.84
C LYS A 25 -18.86 28.60 -20.08
N SER A 26 -18.08 29.14 -19.16
CA SER A 26 -17.47 30.47 -19.29
C SER A 26 -16.15 30.50 -20.08
N HIS A 27 -15.59 29.34 -20.46
CA HIS A 27 -14.40 29.30 -21.30
C HIS A 27 -14.66 29.13 -22.82
N LEU A 28 -15.92 29.14 -23.23
CA LEU A 28 -16.29 29.01 -24.67
C LEU A 28 -16.85 30.30 -25.31
N THR A 29 -16.95 31.40 -24.57
CA THR A 29 -17.31 32.70 -25.17
C THR A 29 -16.36 33.78 -24.67
N GLY A 30 -15.39 34.14 -25.49
CA GLY A 30 -14.57 35.32 -25.26
C GLY A 30 -15.34 36.58 -25.50
N GLN A 31 -15.26 37.55 -24.61
CA GLN A 31 -15.22 38.98 -24.95
C GLN A 31 -14.76 39.83 -23.77
N SER A 32 -14.00 40.85 -24.12
CA SER A 32 -13.33 41.88 -23.38
C SER A 32 -14.18 42.86 -22.60
N GLY A 33 -13.64 43.38 -21.47
CA GLY A 33 -14.24 44.55 -20.80
C GLY A 33 -13.49 44.99 -19.53
N SER A 34 -12.93 46.16 -19.59
CA SER A 34 -12.10 47.00 -18.73
C SER A 34 -12.41 47.09 -17.23
N SER A 35 -11.31 47.35 -16.46
CA SER A 35 -11.17 47.84 -15.05
C SER A 35 -11.98 49.11 -14.72
N PRO A 36 -12.11 49.54 -13.40
CA PRO A 36 -11.01 49.74 -12.44
C PRO A 36 -11.41 49.59 -10.94
N GLY A 37 -10.40 49.60 -10.04
CA GLY A 37 -10.64 49.92 -8.62
C GLY A 37 -9.81 49.11 -7.62
N GLY A 38 -8.67 49.66 -7.20
CA GLY A 38 -7.72 49.01 -6.32
C GLY A 38 -8.07 49.01 -4.84
N ARG A 39 -7.57 48.01 -4.09
CA ARG A 39 -7.11 48.13 -2.69
C ARG A 39 -5.94 47.18 -2.46
N ARG A 40 -4.83 47.78 -2.02
CA ARG A 40 -3.60 47.10 -1.62
C ARG A 40 -3.83 46.37 -0.28
N TYR A 41 -3.49 45.07 -0.23
CA TYR A 41 -3.20 44.40 1.03
C TYR A 41 -1.74 43.99 1.03
N HIS A 42 -1.02 44.46 2.07
CA HIS A 42 0.36 44.10 2.35
C HIS A 42 0.43 42.62 2.72
N THR A 43 1.15 41.83 1.95
CA THR A 43 1.58 40.48 2.31
C THR A 43 3.00 40.55 2.87
N LEU A 44 3.12 40.11 4.14
CA LEU A 44 4.41 39.83 4.78
C LEU A 44 5.05 38.58 4.14
N PRO A 45 6.37 38.55 3.93
CA PRO A 45 7.06 37.40 3.35
C PRO A 45 7.29 36.30 4.38
N ALA A 46 7.02 35.05 3.98
CA ALA A 46 7.35 33.86 4.73
C ALA A 46 8.89 33.69 4.79
N PRO A 47 9.49 33.35 5.95
CA PRO A 47 10.91 33.06 6.07
C PRO A 47 11.23 31.62 5.66
N GLY A 48 12.27 31.43 4.85
CA GLY A 48 12.87 30.11 4.71
C GLY A 48 13.36 29.66 3.35
N PHE A 49 14.19 30.46 2.67
CA PHE A 49 14.91 29.98 1.48
C PHE A 49 16.37 30.52 1.42
N TRP A 50 17.16 30.21 2.47
CA TRP A 50 18.59 30.49 2.47
C TRP A 50 19.39 29.34 3.11
N LEU A 51 19.51 28.20 2.42
CA LEU A 51 20.44 27.15 2.85
C LEU A 51 20.96 26.24 1.71
N LEU A 52 21.08 26.75 0.48
CA LEU A 52 21.70 26.00 -0.63
C LEU A 52 22.72 26.79 -1.44
N ALA A 53 23.28 27.87 -0.91
CA ALA A 53 24.20 28.73 -1.67
C ALA A 53 25.71 28.42 -1.62
N PRO A 54 26.32 27.60 -0.72
CA PRO A 54 27.79 27.40 -0.75
C PRO A 54 28.29 26.18 -1.51
N PHE A 55 27.48 25.34 -2.14
CA PHE A 55 27.97 24.11 -2.81
C PHE A 55 28.25 24.27 -4.33
N ARG A 56 28.14 25.47 -4.90
CA ARG A 56 28.25 25.65 -6.36
C ARG A 56 29.67 25.92 -6.91
N LEU A 57 30.69 26.12 -6.10
CA LEU A 57 32.00 26.55 -6.61
C LEU A 57 33.15 25.52 -6.59
N GLN A 58 33.00 24.37 -5.97
CA GLN A 58 34.07 23.33 -5.99
C GLN A 58 33.84 22.17 -6.98
N PHE A 59 32.68 22.08 -7.62
CA PHE A 59 32.34 21.02 -8.59
C PHE A 59 32.68 21.36 -10.05
N ALA A 60 32.98 22.61 -10.38
CA ALA A 60 33.20 23.03 -11.78
C ALA A 60 34.59 22.67 -12.32
N GLN A 61 35.62 22.50 -11.52
CA GLN A 61 36.98 22.28 -11.99
C GLN A 61 37.43 20.79 -12.09
N ARG A 62 36.64 19.83 -11.57
CA ARG A 62 36.88 18.38 -11.80
C ARG A 62 36.07 17.79 -12.95
N ARG A 63 35.23 18.57 -13.60
CA ARG A 63 34.25 18.07 -14.60
C ARG A 63 34.80 17.97 -16.01
N THR A 64 35.88 18.68 -16.36
CA THR A 64 36.41 18.75 -17.74
C THR A 64 37.30 17.56 -18.11
N ARG A 65 37.91 16.86 -17.17
CA ARG A 65 38.76 15.68 -17.49
C ARG A 65 38.02 14.35 -17.53
N ASN A 66 36.81 14.24 -16.89
CA ASN A 66 36.02 13.02 -16.91
C ASN A 66 34.92 12.99 -18.00
N LEU A 67 34.68 14.10 -18.68
CA LEU A 67 33.69 14.16 -19.78
C LEU A 67 34.23 13.57 -21.09
N ALA A 68 35.53 13.65 -21.32
CA ALA A 68 36.16 13.09 -22.53
C ALA A 68 36.23 11.56 -22.52
N LEU A 69 36.38 10.92 -21.34
CA LEU A 69 36.35 9.45 -21.23
C LEU A 69 34.93 8.87 -21.25
N LYS A 70 33.93 9.61 -20.78
CA LYS A 70 32.51 9.17 -20.80
C LYS A 70 31.85 9.34 -22.16
N SER A 71 32.30 10.29 -23.00
CA SER A 71 31.77 10.44 -24.36
C SER A 71 32.20 9.31 -25.29
N GLN A 72 33.40 8.72 -25.11
CA GLN A 72 33.84 7.57 -25.91
C GLN A 72 33.12 6.27 -25.51
N VAL A 73 32.75 6.10 -24.25
CA VAL A 73 31.92 4.95 -23.81
C VAL A 73 30.46 5.14 -24.20
N PHE A 74 29.95 6.37 -24.17
CA PHE A 74 28.57 6.68 -24.56
C PHE A 74 28.35 6.56 -26.08
N ASN A 75 29.29 7.01 -26.92
CA ASN A 75 29.18 6.88 -28.38
C ASN A 75 29.35 5.42 -28.88
N LYS A 76 29.94 4.52 -28.08
CA LYS A 76 29.99 3.09 -28.37
C LYS A 76 28.70 2.36 -28.01
N MET A 77 27.87 2.96 -27.16
CA MET A 77 26.53 2.45 -26.78
C MET A 77 25.39 2.95 -27.66
N VAL A 78 25.56 4.07 -28.37
CA VAL A 78 24.49 4.71 -29.18
C VAL A 78 24.53 4.32 -30.64
N GLY A 79 25.55 3.60 -31.09
CA GLY A 79 25.76 3.21 -32.49
C GLY A 79 25.12 1.88 -32.90
N SER A 80 23.86 1.61 -32.63
CA SER A 80 23.05 0.55 -33.30
C SER A 80 21.61 0.54 -32.75
N TYR A 81 20.85 1.57 -33.03
CA TYR A 81 19.39 1.46 -32.95
C TYR A 81 18.80 1.52 -34.35
N THR A 82 18.79 0.39 -34.99
CA THR A 82 17.88 0.12 -36.12
C THR A 82 16.49 -0.09 -35.52
N LEU A 83 15.50 0.56 -36.08
CA LEU A 83 14.08 0.35 -35.78
C LEU A 83 13.74 -1.15 -35.94
N VAL A 84 13.65 -1.84 -34.82
CA VAL A 84 13.10 -3.18 -34.73
C VAL A 84 11.75 -3.05 -34.05
N GLN A 85 10.72 -3.58 -34.71
CA GLN A 85 9.38 -3.75 -34.16
C GLN A 85 9.45 -4.26 -32.72
N GLU A 86 8.66 -3.67 -31.84
CA GLU A 86 8.44 -4.11 -30.46
C GLU A 86 7.86 -5.53 -30.47
N THR A 87 8.73 -6.53 -30.48
CA THR A 87 8.43 -7.80 -29.88
C THR A 87 8.62 -7.62 -28.39
N GLU A 88 7.58 -7.90 -27.60
CA GLU A 88 7.62 -7.99 -26.14
C GLU A 88 8.78 -8.93 -25.72
N GLN A 89 9.96 -8.40 -25.60
CA GLN A 89 11.07 -9.12 -24.94
C GLN A 89 10.87 -8.93 -23.43
N GLU A 90 10.61 -10.05 -22.76
CA GLU A 90 10.74 -10.12 -21.29
C GLU A 90 12.07 -9.44 -20.90
N PRO A 91 12.05 -8.57 -19.85
CA PRO A 91 13.29 -7.99 -19.34
C PRO A 91 14.25 -9.14 -19.00
N PRO A 92 15.58 -8.98 -19.22
CA PRO A 92 16.53 -10.02 -18.96
C PRO A 92 16.40 -10.45 -17.50
N ARG A 93 15.98 -11.70 -17.27
CA ARG A 93 15.94 -12.31 -15.95
C ARG A 93 17.36 -12.30 -15.42
N LEU A 94 17.62 -11.45 -14.45
CA LEU A 94 18.81 -11.54 -13.64
C LEU A 94 18.70 -12.85 -12.85
N SER A 95 19.35 -13.89 -13.34
CA SER A 95 19.68 -15.06 -12.54
C SER A 95 21.04 -14.79 -11.90
N PRO A 96 21.09 -14.20 -10.72
CA PRO A 96 22.26 -14.38 -9.89
C PRO A 96 21.83 -15.01 -8.58
N THR A 97 22.36 -16.16 -8.33
CA THR A 97 22.53 -16.57 -6.95
C THR A 97 23.59 -15.67 -6.35
N LEU A 98 23.19 -14.50 -5.85
CA LEU A 98 24.07 -13.66 -5.05
C LEU A 98 24.24 -14.39 -3.72
N SER A 99 25.45 -14.84 -3.40
CA SER A 99 25.76 -15.43 -2.09
C SER A 99 26.77 -14.54 -1.38
N LEU A 100 26.48 -14.20 -0.13
CA LEU A 100 27.30 -13.35 0.72
C LEU A 100 27.58 -14.06 2.05
N PRO A 101 28.82 -14.06 2.55
CA PRO A 101 29.11 -14.57 3.88
C PRO A 101 28.58 -13.62 4.96
N THR A 102 28.16 -14.18 6.09
CA THR A 102 27.68 -13.47 7.27
C THR A 102 28.28 -14.08 8.54
N SER A 103 28.15 -13.39 9.67
CA SER A 103 28.64 -13.89 10.96
C SER A 103 27.92 -15.18 11.42
N PHE A 104 26.74 -15.46 10.92
CA PHE A 104 25.92 -16.63 11.27
C PHE A 104 25.93 -17.74 10.22
N GLY A 105 26.63 -17.55 9.10
CA GLY A 105 26.69 -18.49 7.97
C GLY A 105 26.77 -17.77 6.64
N SER A 106 25.67 -17.79 5.87
CA SER A 106 25.60 -17.09 4.59
C SER A 106 24.18 -16.61 4.26
N VAL A 107 24.09 -15.67 3.33
CA VAL A 107 22.83 -15.26 2.74
C VAL A 107 22.88 -15.42 1.23
N ALA A 108 21.80 -15.93 0.65
CA ALA A 108 21.64 -16.00 -0.80
C ALA A 108 20.38 -15.25 -1.24
N VAL A 109 20.43 -14.62 -2.42
CA VAL A 109 19.27 -14.00 -3.08
C VAL A 109 18.90 -14.87 -4.27
N VAL A 110 17.62 -15.27 -4.33
CA VAL A 110 17.07 -16.10 -5.41
C VAL A 110 15.73 -15.53 -5.89
N ASP A 111 15.39 -15.82 -7.14
CA ASP A 111 14.08 -15.49 -7.73
C ASP A 111 13.07 -16.64 -7.61
N GLN A 112 13.54 -17.85 -7.33
CA GLN A 112 12.72 -19.05 -7.15
C GLN A 112 13.20 -19.87 -5.96
N ILE A 113 12.26 -20.48 -5.23
CA ILE A 113 12.57 -21.34 -4.10
C ILE A 113 12.81 -22.76 -4.60
N SER A 114 14.00 -23.30 -4.28
CA SER A 114 14.34 -24.70 -4.59
C SER A 114 13.52 -25.69 -3.74
N SER A 115 13.49 -26.95 -4.15
CA SER A 115 12.88 -28.03 -3.35
C SER A 115 13.55 -28.22 -1.99
N GLU A 116 14.86 -27.93 -1.90
CA GLU A 116 15.65 -28.00 -0.67
C GLU A 116 15.27 -26.87 0.31
N ASP A 117 15.04 -25.65 -0.20
CA ASP A 117 14.74 -24.46 0.61
C ASP A 117 13.24 -24.36 0.98
N ARG A 118 12.37 -25.09 0.27
CA ARG A 118 10.90 -25.04 0.42
C ARG A 118 10.41 -25.32 1.83
N PRO A 119 10.92 -26.34 2.57
CA PRO A 119 10.47 -26.60 3.95
C PRO A 119 10.68 -25.39 4.89
N ALA A 120 11.76 -24.64 4.74
CA ALA A 120 12.02 -23.45 5.54
C ALA A 120 11.06 -22.30 5.17
N PHE A 121 10.67 -22.17 3.89
CA PHE A 121 9.70 -21.19 3.44
C PHE A 121 8.29 -21.50 3.96
N GLU A 122 7.84 -22.75 3.84
CA GLU A 122 6.55 -23.21 4.30
C GLU A 122 6.40 -23.08 5.83
N SER A 123 7.40 -23.53 6.57
CA SER A 123 7.37 -23.47 8.04
C SER A 123 7.38 -22.03 8.54
N GLY A 124 8.20 -21.16 7.91
CA GLY A 124 8.36 -19.76 8.29
C GLY A 124 7.08 -18.92 8.15
N PHE A 125 6.17 -19.31 7.25
CA PHE A 125 4.92 -18.57 7.00
C PHE A 125 3.63 -19.33 7.35
N ARG A 126 3.70 -20.55 7.83
CA ARG A 126 2.53 -21.42 8.10
C ARG A 126 1.46 -20.77 8.98
N ARG A 127 1.87 -19.97 9.94
CA ARG A 127 0.97 -19.35 10.95
C ARG A 127 0.31 -18.06 10.49
N TYR A 128 0.81 -17.48 9.43
CA TYR A 128 0.30 -16.18 8.96
C TYR A 128 -0.91 -16.38 8.04
N ALA A 129 -1.77 -15.39 8.02
CA ALA A 129 -2.90 -15.34 7.08
C ALA A 129 -2.43 -15.37 5.63
N LEU A 130 -1.30 -14.68 5.37
CA LEU A 130 -0.58 -14.67 4.11
C LEU A 130 0.59 -15.67 4.19
N ASP A 131 0.31 -16.96 3.96
CA ASP A 131 1.35 -17.99 3.99
C ASP A 131 2.21 -17.98 2.71
N HIS A 132 3.16 -18.92 2.61
CA HIS A 132 4.09 -19.01 1.48
C HIS A 132 3.37 -19.00 0.11
N ARG A 133 2.19 -19.63 0.00
CA ARG A 133 1.38 -19.67 -1.23
C ARG A 133 0.99 -18.27 -1.71
N TYR A 134 0.70 -17.37 -0.77
CA TYR A 134 0.34 -16.00 -1.09
C TYR A 134 1.49 -15.23 -1.74
N TYR A 135 2.72 -15.41 -1.27
CA TYR A 135 3.90 -14.80 -1.89
C TYR A 135 4.16 -15.36 -3.29
N GLU A 136 3.96 -16.67 -3.50
CA GLU A 136 4.07 -17.28 -4.83
C GLU A 136 2.97 -16.76 -5.79
N ILE A 137 1.75 -16.55 -5.30
CA ILE A 137 0.66 -15.94 -6.08
C ILE A 137 1.02 -14.51 -6.48
N THR A 138 1.49 -13.70 -5.54
CA THR A 138 1.85 -12.31 -5.84
C THR A 138 3.03 -12.24 -6.79
N GLN A 139 4.02 -13.09 -6.68
CA GLN A 139 5.13 -13.18 -7.61
C GLN A 139 4.66 -13.53 -9.03
N SER A 140 3.83 -14.57 -9.16
CA SER A 140 3.31 -15.02 -10.45
C SER A 140 2.40 -13.97 -11.11
N ALA A 141 1.50 -13.37 -10.35
CA ALA A 141 0.48 -12.48 -10.88
C ALA A 141 0.93 -11.02 -11.03
N LEU A 142 1.77 -10.53 -10.11
CA LEU A 142 2.21 -9.13 -10.06
C LEU A 142 3.68 -8.92 -10.48
N GLY A 143 4.33 -9.94 -11.04
CA GLY A 143 5.74 -9.91 -11.45
C GLY A 143 6.08 -8.85 -12.49
N LYS A 144 5.08 -8.35 -13.26
CA LYS A 144 5.26 -7.21 -14.17
C LYS A 144 5.36 -5.85 -13.45
N GLN A 145 4.85 -5.76 -12.21
CA GLN A 145 4.85 -4.52 -11.42
C GLN A 145 6.01 -4.48 -10.43
N PHE A 146 6.38 -5.65 -9.90
CA PHE A 146 7.39 -5.78 -8.85
C PHE A 146 8.33 -6.94 -9.17
N GLU A 147 9.62 -6.73 -8.99
CA GLU A 147 10.59 -7.82 -9.02
C GLU A 147 10.59 -8.51 -7.65
N HIS A 148 9.98 -9.70 -7.58
CA HIS A 148 9.87 -10.50 -6.36
C HIS A 148 11.11 -11.39 -6.22
N LEU A 149 11.76 -11.31 -5.06
CA LEU A 149 12.95 -12.03 -4.73
C LEU A 149 12.85 -12.63 -3.32
N TYR A 150 13.68 -13.61 -3.03
CA TYR A 150 13.74 -14.26 -1.73
C TYR A 150 15.16 -14.19 -1.18
N LEU A 151 15.25 -13.86 0.10
CA LEU A 151 16.47 -13.87 0.87
C LEU A 151 16.53 -15.17 1.67
N LEU A 152 17.46 -16.08 1.30
CA LEU A 152 17.69 -17.32 2.01
C LEU A 152 18.72 -17.05 3.10
N LEU A 153 18.36 -17.19 4.36
CA LEU A 153 19.30 -17.14 5.49
C LEU A 153 19.75 -18.55 5.83
N LYS A 154 21.04 -18.83 5.61
CA LYS A 154 21.65 -20.13 5.83
C LYS A 154 22.58 -20.10 7.05
N ASP A 155 22.50 -21.11 7.88
CA ASP A 155 23.39 -21.25 9.03
C ASP A 155 24.81 -21.68 8.64
N ALA A 156 25.69 -21.86 9.62
CA ALA A 156 27.08 -22.24 9.39
C ALA A 156 27.27 -23.63 8.71
N THR A 157 26.22 -24.47 8.75
CA THR A 157 26.20 -25.77 8.06
C THR A 157 25.75 -25.68 6.61
N GLY A 158 25.27 -24.47 6.18
CA GLY A 158 24.69 -24.24 4.86
C GLY A 158 23.18 -24.55 4.80
N THR A 159 22.58 -24.93 5.90
CA THR A 159 21.13 -25.24 5.96
C THR A 159 20.32 -23.95 5.99
N THR A 160 19.33 -23.85 5.10
CA THR A 160 18.39 -22.71 5.07
C THR A 160 17.46 -22.75 6.28
N ARG A 161 17.54 -21.72 7.13
CA ARG A 161 16.75 -21.59 8.35
C ARG A 161 15.57 -20.62 8.18
N ALA A 162 15.69 -19.65 7.30
CA ALA A 162 14.62 -18.72 6.99
C ALA A 162 14.66 -18.28 5.52
N VAL A 163 13.48 -18.08 4.94
CA VAL A 163 13.30 -17.57 3.58
C VAL A 163 12.44 -16.31 3.69
N GLN A 164 13.07 -15.14 3.55
CA GLN A 164 12.36 -13.85 3.66
C GLN A 164 12.06 -13.27 2.28
N PRO A 165 10.76 -13.15 1.90
CA PRO A 165 10.37 -12.48 0.66
C PRO A 165 10.70 -10.98 0.71
N PHE A 166 11.13 -10.44 -0.40
CA PHE A 166 11.28 -9.01 -0.59
C PHE A 166 11.05 -8.61 -2.05
N LEU A 167 10.88 -7.32 -2.27
CA LEU A 167 10.66 -6.71 -3.59
C LEU A 167 11.82 -5.79 -3.92
N LEU A 168 12.28 -5.82 -5.15
CA LEU A 168 13.07 -4.74 -5.71
C LEU A 168 12.14 -3.85 -6.54
N VAL A 169 11.98 -2.60 -6.10
CA VAL A 169 11.05 -1.64 -6.71
C VAL A 169 11.76 -0.33 -7.03
N HIS A 170 11.28 0.35 -8.07
CA HIS A 170 11.72 1.70 -8.40
C HIS A 170 10.64 2.70 -7.95
N GLN A 171 10.71 3.10 -6.66
CA GLN A 171 9.70 3.93 -6.07
C GLN A 171 9.87 5.40 -6.47
N ASP A 172 8.75 6.01 -6.86
CA ASP A 172 8.66 7.43 -7.10
C ASP A 172 8.53 8.20 -5.78
N LEU A 173 9.61 8.92 -5.39
CA LEU A 173 9.67 9.66 -4.12
C LEU A 173 8.73 10.87 -4.07
N VAL A 174 8.13 11.27 -5.18
CA VAL A 174 7.16 12.38 -5.19
C VAL A 174 5.71 11.92 -5.11
N MET A 175 5.48 10.62 -4.97
CA MET A 175 4.13 10.09 -4.74
C MET A 175 3.61 10.63 -3.40
N GLY A 176 2.39 11.20 -3.41
CA GLY A 176 1.80 11.83 -2.21
C GLY A 176 2.24 13.28 -1.94
N THR A 177 3.24 13.83 -2.67
CA THR A 177 3.64 15.22 -2.50
C THR A 177 2.65 16.20 -3.15
N PRO A 178 2.66 17.50 -2.73
CA PRO A 178 1.83 18.54 -3.33
C PRO A 178 2.03 18.68 -4.85
N ALA A 179 0.98 19.08 -5.56
CA ALA A 179 0.95 19.15 -7.02
C ALA A 179 2.08 20.01 -7.64
N PHE A 180 2.51 21.07 -6.95
CA PHE A 180 3.61 21.93 -7.44
C PHE A 180 4.95 21.17 -7.43
N VAL A 181 5.21 20.35 -6.42
CA VAL A 181 6.42 19.51 -6.34
C VAL A 181 6.41 18.49 -7.48
N ARG A 182 5.29 17.80 -7.70
CA ARG A 182 5.13 16.83 -8.80
C ARG A 182 5.39 17.48 -10.16
N ARG A 183 4.79 18.65 -10.44
CA ARG A 183 5.01 19.37 -11.70
C ARG A 183 6.48 19.74 -11.94
N SER A 184 7.16 20.20 -10.88
CA SER A 184 8.60 20.54 -10.97
C SER A 184 9.45 19.31 -11.27
N VAL A 185 9.15 18.18 -10.64
CA VAL A 185 9.83 16.90 -10.86
C VAL A 185 9.50 16.32 -12.25
N GLU A 186 8.26 16.39 -12.69
CA GLU A 186 7.84 16.00 -14.04
C GLU A 186 8.56 16.81 -15.12
N ALA A 187 8.73 18.11 -14.90
CA ALA A 187 9.54 18.94 -15.80
C ALA A 187 11.02 18.50 -15.85
N ALA A 188 11.61 18.19 -14.69
CA ALA A 188 12.97 17.65 -14.62
C ALA A 188 13.10 16.25 -15.28
N ARG A 189 12.06 15.41 -15.21
CA ARG A 189 12.02 14.07 -15.83
C ARG A 189 12.00 14.09 -17.35
N ARG A 190 11.60 15.19 -17.98
CA ARG A 190 11.72 15.34 -19.45
C ARG A 190 13.19 15.27 -19.90
N VAL A 191 14.12 15.64 -19.00
CA VAL A 191 15.57 15.60 -19.27
C VAL A 191 16.22 14.39 -18.58
N PHE A 192 15.76 14.03 -17.39
CA PHE A 192 16.27 12.92 -16.57
C PHE A 192 15.12 12.00 -16.16
N PRO A 193 14.74 11.01 -16.97
CA PRO A 193 13.54 10.17 -16.76
C PRO A 193 13.48 9.47 -15.38
N SER A 194 14.63 9.11 -14.82
CA SER A 194 14.76 8.45 -13.51
C SER A 194 14.89 9.43 -12.33
N PHE A 195 14.72 10.74 -12.55
CA PHE A 195 14.88 11.72 -11.48
C PHE A 195 13.89 11.49 -10.34
N LEU A 196 14.41 11.25 -9.12
CA LEU A 196 13.66 10.87 -7.92
C LEU A 196 12.87 9.56 -8.05
N LYS A 197 13.22 8.67 -8.98
CA LYS A 197 12.85 7.26 -8.95
C LYS A 197 14.06 6.49 -8.42
N LEU A 198 13.95 5.97 -7.21
CA LEU A 198 15.06 5.29 -6.55
C LEU A 198 14.78 3.79 -6.44
N PRO A 199 15.75 2.94 -6.82
CA PRO A 199 15.67 1.53 -6.54
C PRO A 199 15.72 1.31 -5.03
N MET A 200 14.79 0.52 -4.50
CA MET A 200 14.75 0.17 -3.10
C MET A 200 14.35 -1.29 -2.90
N ILE A 201 14.87 -1.88 -1.84
CA ILE A 201 14.42 -3.17 -1.34
C ILE A 201 13.27 -2.92 -0.36
N MET A 202 12.13 -3.55 -0.61
CA MET A 202 11.01 -3.61 0.31
C MET A 202 10.85 -5.02 0.84
N VAL A 203 11.15 -5.23 2.13
CA VAL A 203 10.94 -6.50 2.83
C VAL A 203 9.49 -6.58 3.27
N GLY A 204 8.79 -7.63 2.88
CA GLY A 204 7.38 -7.83 3.15
C GLY A 204 6.62 -8.24 1.90
N CYS A 205 5.31 -7.98 1.89
CA CYS A 205 4.41 -8.39 0.83
C CYS A 205 4.10 -7.24 -0.14
N SER A 206 3.95 -7.56 -1.44
CA SER A 206 3.51 -6.59 -2.45
C SER A 206 2.05 -6.20 -2.29
N ALA A 207 1.20 -7.12 -1.87
CA ALA A 207 -0.25 -6.96 -1.77
C ALA A 207 -0.74 -7.35 -0.37
N GLY A 208 -0.29 -6.64 0.68
CA GLY A 208 -0.67 -6.89 2.06
C GLY A 208 0.35 -6.40 3.08
N GLU A 209 0.14 -6.80 4.32
CA GLU A 209 1.01 -6.50 5.45
C GLU A 209 2.32 -7.32 5.37
N GLY A 210 3.37 -6.81 6.02
CA GLY A 210 4.65 -7.48 6.11
C GLY A 210 4.68 -8.48 7.26
N ASP A 211 5.32 -9.63 7.02
CA ASP A 211 5.60 -10.66 8.02
C ASP A 211 7.09 -11.04 7.98
N ILE A 212 7.64 -11.46 9.12
CA ILE A 212 9.00 -11.98 9.22
C ILE A 212 8.96 -13.50 9.16
N ALA A 213 9.74 -14.06 8.24
CA ALA A 213 9.92 -15.50 8.13
C ALA A 213 10.44 -16.09 9.44
N CYS A 214 9.58 -16.77 10.17
CA CYS A 214 9.95 -17.36 11.47
C CYS A 214 9.05 -18.55 11.80
N ASP A 215 9.67 -19.67 12.07
CA ASP A 215 9.01 -20.72 12.84
C ASP A 215 9.05 -20.34 14.33
N THR A 216 7.96 -19.67 14.79
CA THR A 216 7.86 -19.20 16.18
C THR A 216 7.84 -20.34 17.20
N VAL A 217 7.72 -21.59 16.76
CA VAL A 217 7.82 -22.77 17.65
C VAL A 217 9.27 -22.94 18.12
N SER A 218 10.25 -22.61 17.30
CA SER A 218 11.66 -22.79 17.60
C SER A 218 12.33 -21.60 18.30
N GLY A 219 11.65 -20.47 18.46
CA GLY A 219 12.21 -19.26 19.09
C GLY A 219 13.26 -18.53 18.23
N GLU A 220 13.34 -18.83 16.95
CA GLU A 220 14.40 -18.34 16.05
C GLU A 220 14.14 -16.96 15.43
N ILE A 221 13.07 -16.27 15.82
CA ILE A 221 12.78 -14.94 15.25
C ILE A 221 13.94 -13.95 15.49
N GLY A 222 14.59 -14.02 16.65
CA GLY A 222 15.77 -13.19 16.95
C GLY A 222 16.91 -13.45 15.98
N TRP A 223 17.22 -14.73 15.69
CA TRP A 223 18.23 -15.13 14.73
C TRP A 223 17.92 -14.61 13.33
N THR A 224 16.65 -14.75 12.89
CA THR A 224 16.21 -14.22 11.59
C THR A 224 16.37 -12.69 11.52
N VAL A 225 15.98 -11.98 12.57
CA VAL A 225 16.09 -10.50 12.63
C VAL A 225 17.56 -10.06 12.61
N ASP A 226 18.43 -10.72 13.38
CA ASP A 226 19.87 -10.42 13.38
C ASP A 226 20.49 -10.73 12.02
N GLY A 227 20.08 -11.83 11.41
CA GLY A 227 20.47 -12.19 10.04
C GLY A 227 20.05 -11.13 9.02
N LEU A 228 18.79 -10.68 9.05
CA LEU A 228 18.30 -9.61 8.18
C LEU A 228 19.03 -8.28 8.41
N LYS A 229 19.30 -7.94 9.68
CA LYS A 229 20.01 -6.72 10.05
C LYS A 229 21.44 -6.67 9.45
N GLU A 230 22.14 -7.80 9.44
CA GLU A 230 23.48 -7.93 8.85
C GLU A 230 23.43 -8.02 7.32
N ALA A 231 22.54 -8.84 6.77
CA ALA A 231 22.49 -9.17 5.34
C ALA A 231 21.94 -8.03 4.47
N LEU A 232 20.82 -7.39 4.88
CA LEU A 232 20.13 -6.43 4.02
C LEU A 232 21.00 -5.26 3.55
N PRO A 233 21.89 -4.67 4.38
CA PRO A 233 22.78 -3.61 3.89
C PRO A 233 23.78 -4.08 2.84
N GLN A 234 24.21 -5.34 2.89
CA GLN A 234 25.12 -5.93 1.92
C GLN A 234 24.39 -6.23 0.61
N VAL A 235 23.25 -6.92 0.71
CA VAL A 235 22.35 -7.19 -0.42
C VAL A 235 21.91 -5.90 -1.11
N GLY A 236 21.52 -4.87 -0.34
CA GLY A 236 21.13 -3.58 -0.89
C GLY A 236 22.22 -2.91 -1.72
N ARG A 237 23.49 -2.96 -1.27
CA ARG A 237 24.62 -2.45 -2.05
C ARG A 237 24.86 -3.26 -3.32
N SER A 238 24.78 -4.59 -3.22
CA SER A 238 25.02 -5.50 -4.36
C SER A 238 23.93 -5.34 -5.43
N LEU A 239 22.68 -5.11 -5.04
CA LEU A 239 21.56 -4.87 -5.96
C LEU A 239 21.40 -3.38 -6.35
N GLY A 240 22.29 -2.49 -5.92
CA GLY A 240 22.23 -1.07 -6.24
C GLY A 240 21.05 -0.33 -5.61
N ALA A 241 20.44 -0.88 -4.56
CA ALA A 241 19.32 -0.24 -3.87
C ALA A 241 19.80 0.95 -3.02
N TRP A 242 19.05 2.04 -3.06
CA TRP A 242 19.33 3.24 -2.28
C TRP A 242 18.67 3.20 -0.91
N MET A 243 17.59 2.46 -0.79
CA MET A 243 16.82 2.35 0.44
C MET A 243 16.44 0.89 0.72
N LEU A 244 16.37 0.58 2.01
CA LEU A 244 15.91 -0.68 2.57
C LEU A 244 14.69 -0.35 3.42
N VAL A 245 13.56 -1.01 3.16
CA VAL A 245 12.29 -0.71 3.79
C VAL A 245 11.63 -2.00 4.26
N PHE A 246 11.32 -2.12 5.54
CA PHE A 246 10.31 -3.07 6.03
C PHE A 246 8.96 -2.39 5.85
N LYS A 247 8.08 -2.99 5.02
CA LYS A 247 6.84 -2.37 4.56
C LYS A 247 5.64 -2.90 5.34
N ASP A 248 4.91 -1.98 6.00
CA ASP A 248 3.60 -2.23 6.61
C ASP A 248 3.59 -3.40 7.62
N TYR A 249 4.54 -3.39 8.56
CA TYR A 249 4.61 -4.40 9.61
C TYR A 249 3.64 -4.09 10.75
N PRO A 250 2.80 -5.05 11.18
CA PRO A 250 1.91 -4.87 12.31
C PRO A 250 2.63 -4.48 13.60
N LYS A 251 1.93 -3.75 14.49
CA LYS A 251 2.40 -3.32 15.82
C LYS A 251 3.05 -4.46 16.63
N SER A 252 2.60 -5.69 16.45
CA SER A 252 3.16 -6.87 17.12
C SER A 252 4.64 -7.10 16.81
N TYR A 253 5.14 -6.56 15.69
CA TYR A 253 6.55 -6.66 15.30
C TYR A 253 7.43 -5.55 15.84
N ARG A 254 6.89 -4.58 16.60
CA ARG A 254 7.67 -3.41 17.07
C ARG A 254 8.94 -3.80 17.81
N SER A 255 8.89 -4.82 18.68
CA SER A 255 10.08 -5.31 19.38
C SER A 255 11.20 -5.76 18.45
N PHE A 256 10.85 -6.35 17.28
CA PHE A 256 11.83 -6.76 16.28
C PHE A 256 12.30 -5.58 15.43
N LEU A 257 11.38 -4.68 15.05
CA LEU A 257 11.75 -3.46 14.33
C LEU A 257 12.67 -2.57 15.17
N ASP A 258 12.51 -2.56 16.50
CA ASP A 258 13.40 -1.86 17.41
C ASP A 258 14.82 -2.45 17.42
N LEU A 259 14.97 -3.78 17.21
CA LEU A 259 16.28 -4.39 16.95
C LEU A 259 16.87 -3.91 15.61
N MET A 260 16.06 -3.71 14.57
CA MET A 260 16.51 -3.13 13.31
C MET A 260 16.97 -1.67 13.49
N VAL A 261 16.36 -0.91 14.41
CA VAL A 261 16.77 0.47 14.73
C VAL A 261 18.22 0.48 15.24
N THR A 262 18.65 -0.51 16.02
CA THR A 262 20.07 -0.62 16.43
C THR A 262 20.99 -0.83 15.22
N GLY A 263 20.50 -1.40 14.14
CA GLY A 263 21.18 -1.55 12.84
C GLY A 263 21.15 -0.30 11.97
N GLY A 264 20.67 0.84 12.47
CA GLY A 264 20.64 2.12 11.76
C GLY A 264 19.38 2.37 10.93
N PHE A 265 18.35 1.56 11.09
CA PHE A 265 17.02 1.84 10.54
C PHE A 265 16.28 2.91 11.37
N THR A 266 15.22 3.45 10.81
CA THR A 266 14.30 4.38 11.49
C THR A 266 12.89 3.84 11.34
N ARG A 267 12.21 3.58 12.46
CA ARG A 267 10.81 3.21 12.46
C ARG A 267 9.93 4.45 12.40
N VAL A 268 8.93 4.44 11.53
CA VAL A 268 7.89 5.47 11.43
C VAL A 268 6.53 4.79 11.14
N PRO A 269 5.42 5.40 11.57
CA PRO A 269 4.10 4.89 11.24
C PRO A 269 3.85 4.80 9.74
N SER A 270 3.24 3.71 9.29
CA SER A 270 2.56 3.59 8.01
C SER A 270 1.07 3.91 8.16
N MET A 271 0.34 3.98 7.05
CA MET A 271 -1.12 4.11 7.08
C MET A 271 -1.72 2.88 7.76
N PRO A 272 -2.41 3.03 8.90
CA PRO A 272 -2.87 1.88 9.69
C PRO A 272 -4.01 1.13 9.00
N ALA A 273 -4.10 -0.16 9.25
CA ALA A 273 -5.32 -0.90 9.04
C ALA A 273 -6.37 -0.53 10.11
N THR A 274 -7.54 -1.13 10.05
CA THR A 274 -8.58 -0.95 11.07
C THR A 274 -9.25 -2.27 11.36
N GLY A 275 -9.67 -2.47 12.59
CA GLY A 275 -10.33 -3.69 12.98
C GLY A 275 -11.42 -3.51 14.03
N MET A 276 -12.19 -4.56 14.24
CA MET A 276 -13.17 -4.62 15.32
C MET A 276 -13.43 -6.05 15.77
N GLU A 277 -13.65 -6.24 17.07
CA GLU A 277 -14.09 -7.50 17.63
C GLU A 277 -15.55 -7.81 17.24
N LEU A 278 -15.78 -9.04 16.81
CA LEU A 278 -17.10 -9.62 16.50
C LEU A 278 -17.65 -10.37 17.72
N ASN A 279 -17.70 -9.71 18.87
CA ASN A 279 -18.11 -10.28 20.15
C ASN A 279 -19.59 -10.01 20.50
N SER A 280 -20.37 -9.54 19.55
CA SER A 280 -21.81 -9.35 19.67
C SER A 280 -22.56 -10.63 19.24
N ARG A 281 -23.76 -10.84 19.79
CA ARG A 281 -24.57 -12.00 19.47
C ARG A 281 -24.97 -12.08 17.98
N ASP A 282 -25.31 -10.90 17.43
CA ASP A 282 -25.69 -10.71 16.04
C ASP A 282 -25.42 -9.25 15.61
N PHE A 283 -25.67 -8.93 14.35
CA PHE A 283 -25.43 -7.62 13.81
C PHE A 283 -26.29 -6.51 14.46
N GLU A 284 -27.55 -6.79 14.83
CA GLU A 284 -28.41 -5.82 15.52
C GLU A 284 -27.92 -5.56 16.96
N ASP A 285 -27.44 -6.59 17.65
CA ASP A 285 -26.77 -6.43 18.96
C ASP A 285 -25.50 -5.57 18.83
N TYR A 286 -24.68 -5.80 17.80
CA TYR A 286 -23.54 -4.92 17.49
C TYR A 286 -23.97 -3.47 17.26
N LEU A 287 -24.96 -3.24 16.41
CA LEU A 287 -25.49 -1.89 16.16
C LEU A 287 -25.95 -1.22 17.46
N SER A 288 -26.66 -1.96 18.31
CA SER A 288 -27.25 -1.43 19.55
C SER A 288 -26.23 -1.09 20.63
N ARG A 289 -25.20 -1.95 20.78
CA ARG A 289 -24.18 -1.84 21.85
C ARG A 289 -23.02 -0.92 21.47
N LYS A 290 -22.57 -0.95 20.22
CA LYS A 290 -21.36 -0.24 19.79
C LYS A 290 -21.65 1.12 19.15
N LEU A 291 -22.79 1.29 18.44
CA LEU A 291 -23.04 2.50 17.67
C LEU A 291 -23.95 3.48 18.40
N SER A 292 -23.72 4.79 18.19
CA SER A 292 -24.61 5.85 18.67
C SER A 292 -26.00 5.76 18.02
N HIS A 293 -27.03 6.27 18.70
CA HIS A 293 -28.39 6.31 18.17
C HIS A 293 -28.46 7.01 16.79
N ALA A 294 -27.72 8.11 16.61
CA ALA A 294 -27.67 8.83 15.34
C ALA A 294 -27.09 7.99 14.22
N MET A 295 -26.00 7.22 14.49
CA MET A 295 -25.39 6.35 13.50
C MET A 295 -26.30 5.17 13.15
N ARG A 296 -26.93 4.51 14.15
CA ARG A 296 -27.93 3.45 13.89
C ARG A 296 -29.07 3.94 12.98
N LYS A 297 -29.62 5.12 13.29
CA LYS A 297 -30.68 5.72 12.47
C LYS A 297 -30.19 6.00 11.03
N ASN A 298 -28.98 6.49 10.87
CA ASN A 298 -28.37 6.74 9.56
C ASN A 298 -28.18 5.44 8.76
N LEU A 299 -27.61 4.40 9.37
CA LEU A 299 -27.40 3.10 8.70
C LEU A 299 -28.72 2.45 8.32
N ARG A 300 -29.71 2.41 9.23
CA ARG A 300 -31.03 1.85 8.92
C ARG A 300 -31.73 2.60 7.79
N ARG A 301 -31.56 3.92 7.69
CA ARG A 301 -32.05 4.70 6.55
C ARG A 301 -31.36 4.29 5.25
N LYS A 302 -30.05 4.11 5.26
CA LYS A 302 -29.28 3.68 4.08
C LYS A 302 -29.68 2.28 3.65
N PHE A 303 -29.81 1.33 4.60
CA PHE A 303 -30.24 -0.04 4.30
C PHE A 303 -31.67 -0.11 3.74
N ARG A 304 -32.59 0.72 4.26
CA ARG A 304 -33.92 0.83 3.70
C ARG A 304 -33.90 1.36 2.28
N LYS A 305 -33.13 2.44 2.04
CA LYS A 305 -32.99 3.00 0.71
C LYS A 305 -32.32 2.02 -0.26
N SER A 306 -31.35 1.24 0.19
CA SER A 306 -30.74 0.20 -0.63
C SER A 306 -31.69 -0.96 -0.99
N ALA A 307 -32.76 -1.15 -0.20
CA ALA A 307 -33.80 -2.15 -0.46
C ALA A 307 -34.90 -1.63 -1.41
N GLU A 308 -34.89 -0.33 -1.75
CA GLU A 308 -35.80 0.22 -2.76
C GLU A 308 -35.34 -0.21 -4.15
N GLY A 309 -36.22 -0.90 -4.92
CA GLY A 309 -35.92 -1.44 -6.25
C GLY A 309 -35.52 -2.92 -6.23
N PRO A 310 -34.89 -3.42 -7.31
CA PRO A 310 -34.54 -4.86 -7.40
C PRO A 310 -33.69 -5.33 -6.23
N PRO A 311 -33.89 -6.57 -5.73
CA PRO A 311 -33.14 -7.10 -4.59
C PRO A 311 -31.63 -7.14 -4.89
N ILE A 312 -30.83 -6.96 -3.83
CA ILE A 312 -29.40 -7.20 -3.88
C ILE A 312 -29.18 -8.62 -3.37
N GLU A 313 -28.79 -9.50 -4.29
CA GLU A 313 -28.47 -10.90 -3.99
C GLU A 313 -27.03 -10.98 -3.49
N PHE A 314 -26.76 -11.84 -2.52
CA PHE A 314 -25.45 -12.01 -1.89
C PHE A 314 -25.02 -13.46 -1.92
N GLU A 315 -23.81 -13.73 -2.38
CA GLU A 315 -23.20 -15.04 -2.34
C GLU A 315 -21.72 -14.98 -1.93
N VAL A 316 -21.19 -16.10 -1.43
CA VAL A 316 -19.76 -16.22 -1.08
C VAL A 316 -19.19 -17.44 -1.78
N VAL A 317 -18.07 -17.24 -2.48
CA VAL A 317 -17.35 -18.30 -3.18
C VAL A 317 -15.89 -18.34 -2.72
N THR A 318 -15.26 -19.50 -2.84
CA THR A 318 -13.83 -19.69 -2.54
C THR A 318 -12.95 -19.52 -3.77
N ASP A 319 -13.53 -19.69 -4.98
CA ASP A 319 -12.86 -19.48 -6.25
C ASP A 319 -13.65 -18.48 -7.11
N ILE A 320 -13.04 -17.34 -7.38
CA ILE A 320 -13.61 -16.24 -8.18
C ILE A 320 -13.34 -16.40 -9.69
N THR A 321 -12.58 -17.42 -10.09
CA THR A 321 -12.14 -17.58 -11.49
C THR A 321 -13.27 -17.41 -12.52
N PRO A 322 -14.49 -17.96 -12.32
CA PRO A 322 -15.58 -17.78 -13.28
C PRO A 322 -16.04 -16.33 -13.46
N TYR A 323 -15.76 -15.48 -12.49
CA TYR A 323 -16.23 -14.07 -12.43
C TYR A 323 -15.08 -13.05 -12.48
N ALA A 324 -13.82 -13.51 -12.55
CA ALA A 324 -12.66 -12.65 -12.39
C ALA A 324 -12.60 -11.50 -13.40
N GLU A 325 -12.98 -11.76 -14.66
CA GLU A 325 -13.07 -10.74 -15.73
C GLU A 325 -14.20 -9.72 -15.47
N GLU A 326 -15.33 -10.16 -14.89
CA GLU A 326 -16.48 -9.29 -14.58
C GLU A 326 -16.22 -8.40 -13.36
N VAL A 327 -15.52 -8.91 -12.33
CA VAL A 327 -15.26 -8.16 -11.10
C VAL A 327 -14.07 -7.22 -11.20
N LEU A 328 -13.08 -7.49 -12.08
CA LEU A 328 -11.89 -6.66 -12.21
C LEU A 328 -12.19 -5.19 -12.54
N PRO A 329 -13.09 -4.84 -13.46
CA PRO A 329 -13.47 -3.44 -13.71
C PRO A 329 -14.07 -2.73 -12.48
N LEU A 330 -14.76 -3.46 -11.60
CA LEU A 330 -15.31 -2.91 -10.36
C LEU A 330 -14.19 -2.53 -9.38
N TYR A 331 -13.17 -3.39 -9.23
CA TYR A 331 -11.97 -3.08 -8.48
C TYR A 331 -11.23 -1.89 -9.08
N GLN A 332 -10.98 -1.89 -10.38
CA GLN A 332 -10.30 -0.79 -11.07
C GLN A 332 -11.04 0.54 -10.87
N GLY A 333 -12.37 0.52 -10.85
CA GLY A 333 -13.18 1.68 -10.53
C GLY A 333 -12.89 2.26 -9.14
N VAL A 334 -12.62 1.44 -8.14
CA VAL A 334 -12.21 1.86 -6.78
C VAL A 334 -10.74 2.29 -6.78
N TYR A 335 -9.85 1.49 -7.36
CA TYR A 335 -8.42 1.73 -7.44
C TYR A 335 -8.09 3.08 -8.09
N GLN A 336 -8.74 3.42 -9.21
CA GLN A 336 -8.52 4.70 -9.90
C GLN A 336 -8.89 5.92 -9.06
N ARG A 337 -9.83 5.77 -8.11
CA ARG A 337 -10.27 6.83 -7.19
C ARG A 337 -9.43 6.90 -5.91
N ALA A 338 -8.62 5.90 -5.65
CA ALA A 338 -7.75 5.88 -4.49
C ALA A 338 -6.68 6.98 -4.57
N ALA A 339 -6.44 7.67 -3.44
CA ALA A 339 -5.41 8.71 -3.36
C ALA A 339 -3.99 8.11 -3.35
N GLN A 340 -3.84 6.91 -2.82
CA GLN A 340 -2.59 6.16 -2.78
C GLN A 340 -2.77 4.87 -3.57
N LYS A 341 -1.78 4.53 -4.37
CA LYS A 341 -1.76 3.36 -5.24
C LYS A 341 -0.40 2.70 -5.12
N PHE A 342 -0.38 1.42 -4.83
CA PHE A 342 0.85 0.65 -4.78
C PHE A 342 0.76 -0.52 -5.76
N GLU A 343 0.02 -1.57 -5.44
CA GLU A 343 -0.24 -2.69 -6.35
C GLU A 343 -1.55 -2.49 -7.14
N GLU A 344 -1.59 -2.95 -8.37
CA GLU A 344 -2.80 -3.06 -9.17
C GLU A 344 -3.10 -4.54 -9.44
N LEU A 345 -4.24 -5.02 -8.95
CA LEU A 345 -4.65 -6.41 -9.14
C LEU A 345 -5.06 -6.68 -10.59
N ASN A 346 -4.90 -7.92 -10.99
CA ASN A 346 -5.32 -8.43 -12.29
C ASN A 346 -6.12 -9.73 -12.15
N VAL A 347 -6.65 -10.23 -13.27
CA VAL A 347 -7.42 -11.49 -13.33
C VAL A 347 -6.62 -12.68 -12.78
N SER A 348 -5.32 -12.74 -13.11
CA SER A 348 -4.45 -13.84 -12.65
C SER A 348 -4.36 -13.87 -11.13
N TYR A 349 -4.15 -12.72 -10.47
CA TYR A 349 -4.11 -12.64 -9.00
C TYR A 349 -5.40 -13.16 -8.36
N LEU A 350 -6.56 -12.69 -8.84
CA LEU A 350 -7.84 -13.10 -8.29
C LEU A 350 -8.07 -14.61 -8.46
N SER A 351 -7.80 -15.13 -9.65
CA SER A 351 -7.99 -16.54 -9.98
C SER A 351 -7.04 -17.45 -9.22
N GLU A 352 -5.75 -17.09 -9.16
CA GLU A 352 -4.76 -17.88 -8.44
C GLU A 352 -5.02 -17.91 -6.93
N LEU A 353 -5.49 -16.79 -6.37
CA LEU A 353 -5.84 -16.73 -4.95
C LEU A 353 -6.95 -17.74 -4.61
N GLY A 354 -8.00 -17.80 -5.42
CA GLY A 354 -9.07 -18.77 -5.22
C GLY A 354 -8.61 -20.22 -5.38
N LYS A 355 -7.81 -20.50 -6.40
CA LYS A 355 -7.33 -21.86 -6.71
C LYS A 355 -6.29 -22.39 -5.73
N LYS A 356 -5.33 -21.54 -5.31
CA LYS A 356 -4.20 -21.98 -4.47
C LYS A 356 -4.48 -21.88 -2.96
N MET A 357 -5.41 -20.97 -2.56
CA MET A 357 -5.78 -20.77 -1.16
C MET A 357 -7.30 -20.90 -0.89
N PRO A 358 -8.00 -21.93 -1.41
CA PRO A 358 -9.46 -22.06 -1.23
C PRO A 358 -9.85 -22.30 0.24
N ASP A 359 -8.92 -22.79 1.05
CA ASP A 359 -9.05 -22.93 2.50
C ASP A 359 -9.16 -21.56 3.21
N ARG A 360 -8.61 -20.50 2.64
CA ARG A 360 -8.52 -19.15 3.25
C ARG A 360 -9.26 -18.07 2.47
N SER A 361 -9.25 -18.11 1.14
CA SER A 361 -9.90 -17.10 0.30
C SER A 361 -11.41 -17.15 0.40
N ARG A 362 -12.03 -15.99 0.50
CA ARG A 362 -13.48 -15.81 0.41
C ARG A 362 -13.75 -14.59 -0.48
N PHE A 363 -14.51 -14.81 -1.54
CA PHE A 363 -14.95 -13.73 -2.42
C PHE A 363 -16.46 -13.55 -2.19
N LEU A 364 -16.80 -12.36 -1.72
CA LEU A 364 -18.15 -11.96 -1.45
C LEU A 364 -18.67 -11.21 -2.67
N ILE A 365 -19.81 -11.58 -3.20
CA ILE A 365 -20.36 -11.09 -4.46
C ILE A 365 -21.77 -10.57 -4.23
N TRP A 366 -22.07 -9.39 -4.73
CA TRP A 366 -23.40 -8.78 -4.70
C TRP A 366 -23.89 -8.57 -6.13
N ARG A 367 -25.13 -9.06 -6.39
CA ARG A 367 -25.77 -8.96 -7.71
C ARG A 367 -27.07 -8.15 -7.63
N ILE A 368 -27.38 -7.48 -8.71
CA ILE A 368 -28.69 -6.88 -8.98
C ILE A 368 -29.12 -7.36 -10.36
N GLU A 369 -30.27 -8.07 -10.43
CA GLU A 369 -30.79 -8.65 -11.68
C GLU A 369 -29.74 -9.50 -12.42
N GLY A 370 -29.04 -10.35 -11.68
CA GLY A 370 -28.00 -11.24 -12.18
C GLY A 370 -26.64 -10.60 -12.46
N ARG A 371 -26.53 -9.28 -12.55
CA ARG A 371 -25.26 -8.54 -12.81
C ARG A 371 -24.49 -8.29 -11.52
N ILE A 372 -23.20 -8.54 -11.51
CA ILE A 372 -22.35 -8.22 -10.37
C ILE A 372 -22.21 -6.70 -10.25
N VAL A 373 -22.57 -6.14 -9.08
CA VAL A 373 -22.49 -4.70 -8.79
C VAL A 373 -21.48 -4.36 -7.69
N ALA A 374 -21.06 -5.38 -6.94
CA ALA A 374 -19.98 -5.26 -5.97
C ALA A 374 -19.33 -6.62 -5.72
N PHE A 375 -18.06 -6.61 -5.31
CA PHE A 375 -17.40 -7.77 -4.74
C PHE A 375 -16.40 -7.34 -3.67
N ALA A 376 -16.04 -8.27 -2.79
CA ALA A 376 -14.93 -8.12 -1.85
C ALA A 376 -14.04 -9.36 -1.91
N SER A 377 -12.72 -9.17 -1.81
CA SER A 377 -11.73 -10.24 -1.70
C SER A 377 -11.22 -10.28 -0.28
N CYS A 378 -11.53 -11.36 0.43
CA CYS A 378 -11.22 -11.55 1.83
C CYS A 378 -10.34 -12.79 2.04
N ILE A 379 -9.53 -12.75 3.10
CA ILE A 379 -8.78 -13.89 3.63
C ILE A 379 -9.33 -14.19 5.02
N VAL A 380 -9.71 -15.45 5.25
CA VAL A 380 -10.14 -15.94 6.57
C VAL A 380 -9.09 -16.89 7.13
N HIS A 381 -8.55 -16.55 8.27
CA HIS A 381 -7.56 -17.37 8.95
C HIS A 381 -7.64 -17.16 10.46
N ASP A 382 -7.58 -18.24 11.22
CA ASP A 382 -7.61 -18.24 12.70
C ASP A 382 -8.72 -17.37 13.31
N GLY A 383 -9.93 -17.43 12.75
CA GLY A 383 -11.09 -16.66 13.23
C GLY A 383 -11.02 -15.16 12.93
N VAL A 384 -10.12 -14.71 12.07
CA VAL A 384 -10.03 -13.35 11.57
C VAL A 384 -10.44 -13.29 10.11
N LEU A 385 -11.44 -12.46 9.79
CA LEU A 385 -11.75 -12.10 8.40
C LEU A 385 -10.98 -10.83 8.05
N ARG A 386 -10.10 -10.92 7.04
CA ARG A 386 -9.35 -9.79 6.47
C ARG A 386 -10.00 -9.35 5.17
N ASP A 387 -10.67 -8.19 5.20
CA ASP A 387 -11.30 -7.54 4.04
C ASP A 387 -10.25 -6.67 3.34
N ASN A 388 -9.60 -7.25 2.33
CA ASN A 388 -8.43 -6.67 1.70
C ASN A 388 -8.79 -5.75 0.53
N TYR A 389 -9.71 -6.18 -0.35
CA TYR A 389 -10.04 -5.45 -1.57
C TYR A 389 -11.54 -5.43 -1.82
N ILE A 390 -12.02 -4.31 -2.33
CA ILE A 390 -13.42 -4.11 -2.71
C ILE A 390 -13.51 -3.57 -4.14
N GLY A 391 -14.51 -4.04 -4.87
CA GLY A 391 -14.92 -3.47 -6.14
C GLY A 391 -16.37 -3.01 -6.09
N LEU A 392 -16.68 -1.88 -6.71
CA LEU A 392 -18.02 -1.28 -6.70
C LEU A 392 -18.38 -0.75 -8.09
N ASP A 393 -19.59 -1.08 -8.57
CA ASP A 393 -20.17 -0.42 -9.73
C ASP A 393 -20.68 0.98 -9.32
N TYR A 394 -19.93 2.00 -9.68
CA TYR A 394 -20.27 3.39 -9.34
C TYR A 394 -21.51 3.93 -10.07
N ALA A 395 -22.04 3.23 -11.07
CA ALA A 395 -23.32 3.59 -11.68
C ALA A 395 -24.49 3.45 -10.69
N VAL A 396 -24.38 2.47 -9.77
CA VAL A 396 -25.43 2.17 -8.78
C VAL A 396 -24.98 2.32 -7.33
N ALA A 397 -23.68 2.34 -7.07
CA ALA A 397 -23.11 2.27 -5.73
C ALA A 397 -23.57 3.40 -4.79
N LEU A 398 -23.69 4.63 -5.30
CA LEU A 398 -24.10 5.77 -4.49
C LEU A 398 -25.58 5.71 -4.14
N ASP A 399 -26.44 5.43 -5.11
CA ASP A 399 -27.90 5.41 -4.94
C ASP A 399 -28.35 4.22 -4.08
N ARG A 400 -27.67 3.08 -4.22
CA ARG A 400 -27.94 1.85 -3.46
C ARG A 400 -27.09 1.73 -2.20
N HIS A 401 -26.26 2.74 -1.87
CA HIS A 401 -25.39 2.73 -0.70
C HIS A 401 -24.53 1.46 -0.58
N LEU A 402 -24.03 0.92 -1.69
CA LEU A 402 -23.36 -0.39 -1.75
C LEU A 402 -22.23 -0.54 -0.75
N TYR A 403 -21.40 0.47 -0.53
CA TYR A 403 -20.32 0.41 0.46
C TYR A 403 -20.81 0.01 1.86
N PHE A 404 -21.99 0.50 2.28
CA PHE A 404 -22.57 0.18 3.58
C PHE A 404 -23.27 -1.16 3.58
N VAL A 405 -23.84 -1.57 2.47
CA VAL A 405 -24.46 -2.89 2.28
C VAL A 405 -23.37 -3.96 2.28
N THR A 406 -22.30 -3.79 1.52
CA THR A 406 -21.20 -4.75 1.47
C THR A 406 -20.56 -4.93 2.83
N TRP A 407 -20.27 -3.83 3.54
CA TRP A 407 -19.75 -3.92 4.91
C TRP A 407 -20.71 -4.67 5.87
N ARG A 408 -22.01 -4.38 5.84
CA ARG A 408 -23.02 -5.07 6.67
C ARG A 408 -23.01 -6.57 6.42
N ASP A 409 -23.10 -6.96 5.15
CA ASP A 409 -23.24 -8.36 4.77
C ASP A 409 -21.95 -9.14 5.04
N THR A 410 -20.78 -8.50 4.84
CA THR A 410 -19.49 -9.08 5.21
C THR A 410 -19.39 -9.34 6.71
N VAL A 411 -19.81 -8.37 7.54
CA VAL A 411 -19.79 -8.52 9.01
C VAL A 411 -20.77 -9.60 9.47
N ILE A 412 -21.99 -9.61 8.92
CA ILE A 412 -22.98 -10.66 9.23
C ILE A 412 -22.40 -12.03 8.87
N TRP A 413 -21.89 -12.18 7.64
CA TRP A 413 -21.30 -13.43 7.20
C TRP A 413 -20.14 -13.87 8.10
N ALA A 414 -19.27 -12.95 8.49
CA ALA A 414 -18.14 -13.24 9.37
C ALA A 414 -18.61 -13.76 10.74
N MET A 415 -19.64 -13.13 11.34
CA MET A 415 -20.23 -13.58 12.62
C MET A 415 -20.86 -14.97 12.50
N GLU A 416 -21.63 -15.21 11.44
CA GLU A 416 -22.31 -16.50 11.19
C GLU A 416 -21.33 -17.63 10.89
N ASN A 417 -20.13 -17.32 10.37
CA ASN A 417 -19.08 -18.30 10.07
C ASN A 417 -17.99 -18.36 11.16
N GLY A 418 -18.28 -17.88 12.37
CA GLY A 418 -17.44 -18.06 13.55
C GLY A 418 -16.18 -17.20 13.57
N CYS A 419 -16.10 -16.14 12.76
CA CYS A 419 -15.04 -15.17 12.88
C CYS A 419 -15.21 -14.36 14.18
N ARG A 420 -14.10 -14.13 14.87
CA ARG A 420 -14.06 -13.36 16.12
C ARG A 420 -13.59 -11.93 15.91
N TYR A 421 -13.00 -11.68 14.75
CA TYR A 421 -12.42 -10.39 14.43
C TYR A 421 -12.63 -10.05 12.95
N TYR A 422 -12.94 -8.78 12.68
CA TYR A 422 -13.02 -8.21 11.35
C TYR A 422 -11.89 -7.19 11.18
N HIS A 423 -11.01 -7.45 10.25
CA HIS A 423 -9.90 -6.58 9.85
C HIS A 423 -10.23 -5.96 8.49
N SER A 424 -9.95 -4.68 8.33
CA SER A 424 -10.14 -3.96 7.08
C SER A 424 -8.87 -3.21 6.69
N ALA A 425 -8.43 -3.41 5.46
CA ALA A 425 -7.24 -2.82 4.88
C ALA A 425 -7.15 -1.29 5.07
N PRO A 426 -5.97 -0.66 4.99
CA PRO A 426 -5.78 0.77 5.17
C PRO A 426 -6.68 1.66 4.30
N LEU A 427 -6.73 2.95 4.61
CA LEU A 427 -7.47 4.02 3.94
C LEU A 427 -8.99 4.02 4.18
N ASN A 428 -9.69 5.04 3.65
CA ASN A 428 -11.12 5.26 3.80
C ASN A 428 -11.60 5.30 5.27
N TYR A 429 -10.88 6.01 6.13
CA TYR A 429 -11.07 5.98 7.60
C TYR A 429 -12.38 6.59 8.09
N ASP A 430 -12.98 7.54 7.38
CA ASP A 430 -14.19 8.23 7.85
C ASP A 430 -15.36 7.28 8.15
N PRO A 431 -15.80 6.39 7.25
CA PRO A 431 -16.85 5.43 7.59
C PRO A 431 -16.41 4.44 8.68
N LYS A 432 -15.14 4.02 8.70
CA LYS A 432 -14.60 3.07 9.68
C LYS A 432 -14.62 3.65 11.11
N LEU A 433 -14.28 4.92 11.26
CA LEU A 433 -14.45 5.67 12.52
C LEU A 433 -15.91 5.63 13.01
N HIS A 434 -16.85 5.80 12.10
CA HIS A 434 -18.28 5.79 12.42
C HIS A 434 -18.80 4.37 12.75
N PHE A 435 -18.16 3.33 12.22
CA PHE A 435 -18.42 1.93 12.58
C PHE A 435 -17.76 1.54 13.92
N ARG A 436 -17.06 2.46 14.60
CA ARG A 436 -16.36 2.17 15.84
C ARG A 436 -15.26 1.10 15.69
N MET A 437 -14.65 1.04 14.52
CA MET A 437 -13.41 0.30 14.36
C MET A 437 -12.27 1.00 15.11
N GLU A 438 -11.28 0.24 15.51
CA GLU A 438 -10.04 0.75 16.09
C GLU A 438 -8.94 0.73 15.03
N LEU A 439 -7.94 1.59 15.20
CA LEU A 439 -6.76 1.56 14.34
C LEU A 439 -5.90 0.35 14.69
N GLU A 440 -5.41 -0.32 13.68
CA GLU A 440 -4.38 -1.35 13.79
C GLU A 440 -3.08 -0.75 13.23
N PRO A 441 -2.17 -0.31 14.11
CA PRO A 441 -0.96 0.36 13.68
C PRO A 441 -0.08 -0.54 12.81
N LEU A 442 0.36 0.01 11.69
CA LEU A 442 1.39 -0.55 10.83
C LEU A 442 2.61 0.36 10.85
N ASP A 443 3.78 -0.22 10.79
CA ASP A 443 5.04 0.50 10.84
C ASP A 443 5.87 0.28 9.55
N LEU A 444 6.56 1.33 9.12
CA LEU A 444 7.67 1.25 8.19
C LEU A 444 8.97 1.30 8.99
N CYS A 445 9.96 0.50 8.61
CA CYS A 445 11.30 0.59 9.16
C CYS A 445 12.29 0.82 8.01
N VAL A 446 12.90 2.00 7.94
CA VAL A 446 13.59 2.52 6.75
C VAL A 446 15.05 2.83 7.04
N ARG A 447 15.94 2.43 6.12
CA ARG A 447 17.36 2.75 6.14
C ARG A 447 17.86 3.07 4.73
N ALA A 448 18.66 4.14 4.59
CA ALA A 448 19.41 4.35 3.35
C ALA A 448 20.69 3.49 3.34
N THR A 449 21.07 2.99 2.17
CA THR A 449 22.32 2.25 1.99
C THR A 449 23.56 3.13 2.13
N ASN A 450 23.45 4.41 1.75
CA ASN A 450 24.51 5.40 1.96
C ASN A 450 24.44 5.96 3.38
N PRO A 451 25.51 5.86 4.22
CA PRO A 451 25.50 6.29 5.61
C PRO A 451 25.22 7.79 5.79
N LEU A 452 25.77 8.66 4.93
CA LEU A 452 25.57 10.11 5.01
C LEU A 452 24.10 10.47 4.72
N PHE A 453 23.54 9.87 3.68
CA PHE A 453 22.14 10.07 3.35
C PHE A 453 21.23 9.51 4.44
N ASN A 454 21.61 8.40 5.09
CA ASN A 454 20.84 7.82 6.20
C ASN A 454 20.72 8.76 7.40
N VAL A 455 21.76 9.54 7.72
CA VAL A 455 21.69 10.54 8.81
C VAL A 455 20.65 11.62 8.51
N ILE A 456 20.57 12.06 7.26
CA ILE A 456 19.56 13.05 6.83
C ILE A 456 18.16 12.43 6.86
N LEU A 457 18.03 11.23 6.30
CA LEU A 457 16.77 10.49 6.20
C LEU A 457 16.14 10.24 7.59
N ARG A 458 16.94 9.83 8.57
CA ARG A 458 16.50 9.63 9.97
C ARG A 458 15.84 10.86 10.59
N ARG A 459 16.26 12.06 10.21
CA ARG A 459 15.68 13.32 10.72
C ARG A 459 14.43 13.74 9.94
N LEU A 460 14.34 13.36 8.67
CA LEU A 460 13.22 13.75 7.80
C LEU A 460 12.03 12.80 7.90
N LEU A 461 12.27 11.50 8.04
CA LEU A 461 11.21 10.48 8.05
C LEU A 461 10.09 10.77 9.06
N PRO A 462 10.37 11.13 10.33
CA PRO A 462 9.30 11.44 11.29
C PRO A 462 8.46 12.67 10.94
N ILE A 463 8.97 13.53 10.05
CA ILE A 463 8.25 14.72 9.57
C ILE A 463 7.42 14.36 8.32
N LEU A 464 7.92 13.42 7.50
CA LEU A 464 7.31 13.05 6.22
C LEU A 464 6.28 11.92 6.35
N GLU A 465 6.17 11.29 7.52
CA GLU A 465 5.28 10.15 7.72
C GLU A 465 3.80 10.55 7.46
N PRO A 466 3.05 9.72 6.72
CA PRO A 466 1.75 10.13 6.17
C PRO A 466 0.65 10.27 7.22
N THR A 467 0.72 9.52 8.33
CA THR A 467 -0.33 9.49 9.37
C THR A 467 -0.48 10.83 10.08
N ARG A 468 0.61 11.59 10.18
CA ARG A 468 0.64 12.92 10.82
C ARG A 468 -0.31 13.92 10.17
N TYR A 469 -0.53 13.77 8.87
CA TYR A 469 -1.28 14.74 8.06
C TYR A 469 -2.74 14.34 7.82
N ASP A 470 -3.15 13.12 8.22
CA ASP A 470 -4.53 12.71 8.11
C ASP A 470 -5.33 13.16 9.35
N PRO A 471 -6.28 14.11 9.20
CA PRO A 471 -7.05 14.64 10.33
C PRO A 471 -8.07 13.64 10.89
N ILE A 472 -8.41 12.57 10.14
CA ILE A 472 -9.40 11.59 10.56
C ILE A 472 -8.77 10.59 11.52
N LEU A 473 -7.52 10.18 11.30
CA LEU A 473 -6.80 9.26 12.18
C LEU A 473 -6.76 9.76 13.62
N LYS A 474 -6.58 11.06 13.82
CA LYS A 474 -6.55 11.70 15.15
C LYS A 474 -7.87 11.62 15.94
N LYS A 475 -8.98 11.25 15.29
CA LYS A 475 -10.31 11.12 15.91
C LYS A 475 -10.58 9.72 16.46
N PHE A 476 -9.75 8.75 16.11
CA PHE A 476 -9.87 7.40 16.67
C PHE A 476 -9.45 7.39 18.15
N SER A 477 -10.14 6.56 18.94
CA SER A 477 -9.89 6.47 20.39
C SER A 477 -8.47 6.03 20.73
N ASN A 478 -7.87 5.21 19.88
CA ASN A 478 -6.53 4.66 20.03
C ASN A 478 -5.49 5.28 19.07
N ALA A 479 -5.72 6.53 18.61
CA ALA A 479 -4.78 7.22 17.72
C ALA A 479 -3.37 7.37 18.29
N ASN A 480 -3.22 7.41 19.62
CA ASN A 480 -1.93 7.46 20.32
C ASN A 480 -1.06 6.21 20.11
N GLU A 481 -1.64 5.11 19.66
CA GLU A 481 -0.90 3.86 19.40
C GLU A 481 -0.11 3.88 18.08
N LEU A 482 -0.36 4.87 17.22
CA LEU A 482 0.33 5.00 15.93
C LEU A 482 1.82 5.32 16.10
N TRP A 483 2.22 6.04 17.17
CA TRP A 483 3.59 6.51 17.38
C TRP A 483 4.33 5.77 18.47
#